data_fc956e0850564f17c0b934e63621360d
#
_entry.id   fc956e0850564f17c0b934e63621360d
#
_cell.length_a   1.000
_cell.length_b   1.000
_cell.length_c   1.000
_cell.angle_alpha   90.00
_cell.angle_beta   90.00
_cell.angle_gamma   90.00
#
_symmetry.space_group_name_H-M   'P 1'
#
loop_
_entity.id
_entity.type
_entity.pdbx_description
1 polymer ?
#
loop_
_entity_poly.entity_id
_entity_poly.type
_entity_poly.pdbx_seq_one_letter_code
_entity_poly.pdbx_strand_id
1 'polypeptide(L)'
;MKIRGVAANNRKRAFEVRTYRGTYLLPYAQVEPTPTPDERVRRVYVDEELGREGFTYELESGAEGSVHMDAVLEYNDDPGHLADLMIYRLTVEAQNRLEDSPLSTREVARRLGTSLSQLYRLLDPTNYRKSVRQMASLLYILGCDVEVRVTDRKAGEPAVQRLAS
;
A
#
# COMPACT_ATOMS: atom_id res chain seq x y z
N MET A 1 -8.27 -1.63 3.75
CA MET A 1 -8.78 -2.37 4.96
C MET A 1 -9.48 -1.40 5.89
N LYS A 2 -10.71 -1.73 6.33
CA LYS A 2 -11.49 -0.80 7.16
C LYS A 2 -11.12 -0.85 8.63
N ILE A 3 -10.98 0.35 9.22
CA ILE A 3 -10.70 0.54 10.64
C ILE A 3 -12.03 0.43 11.42
N ARG A 4 -12.03 -0.33 12.51
CA ARG A 4 -13.16 -0.46 13.44
C ARG A 4 -13.10 0.54 14.58
N GLY A 5 -11.89 0.96 14.93
CA GLY A 5 -11.65 1.95 15.97
C GLY A 5 -10.19 2.32 16.06
N VAL A 6 -9.92 3.49 16.57
CA VAL A 6 -8.58 3.99 16.81
C VAL A 6 -8.52 4.64 18.18
N ALA A 7 -7.39 4.51 18.85
CA ALA A 7 -7.11 5.14 20.13
C ALA A 7 -5.66 5.66 20.18
N ALA A 8 -5.48 6.80 20.82
CA ALA A 8 -4.15 7.33 21.14
C ALA A 8 -3.68 6.72 22.47
N ASN A 9 -2.57 6.00 22.44
CA ASN A 9 -1.95 5.43 23.64
C ASN A 9 -0.68 6.22 24.00
N ASN A 10 -0.83 7.21 24.85
CA ASN A 10 0.29 8.09 25.25
C ASN A 10 1.38 7.35 26.02
N ARG A 11 1.05 6.25 26.72
CA ARG A 11 2.04 5.43 27.44
C ARG A 11 2.96 4.69 26.46
N LYS A 12 2.39 4.14 25.38
CA LYS A 12 3.15 3.47 24.30
C LYS A 12 3.68 4.44 23.26
N ARG A 13 3.25 5.70 23.31
CA ARG A 13 3.52 6.72 22.28
C ARG A 13 3.18 6.21 20.87
N ALA A 14 1.98 5.65 20.75
CA ALA A 14 1.52 5.04 19.51
C ALA A 14 0.00 5.16 19.38
N PHE A 15 -0.48 5.14 18.15
CA PHE A 15 -1.89 4.86 17.85
C PHE A 15 -2.13 3.36 17.87
N GLU A 16 -3.23 2.93 18.48
CA GLU A 16 -3.75 1.57 18.44
C GLU A 16 -4.91 1.52 17.44
N VAL A 17 -4.68 0.89 16.29
CA VAL A 17 -5.64 0.83 15.18
C VAL A 17 -6.27 -0.55 15.14
N ARG A 18 -7.57 -0.64 15.44
CA ARG A 18 -8.33 -1.89 15.48
C ARG A 18 -9.03 -2.15 14.15
N THR A 19 -8.86 -3.35 13.63
CA THR A 19 -9.49 -3.85 12.41
C THR A 19 -10.18 -5.19 12.68
N TYR A 20 -10.77 -5.81 11.68
CA TYR A 20 -11.29 -7.17 11.79
C TYR A 20 -10.19 -8.24 11.91
N ARG A 21 -8.95 -7.93 11.48
CA ARG A 21 -7.79 -8.84 11.59
C ARG A 21 -7.05 -8.75 12.92
N GLY A 22 -7.24 -7.66 13.66
CA GLY A 22 -6.55 -7.44 14.92
C GLY A 22 -6.25 -5.97 15.19
N THR A 23 -5.37 -5.74 16.15
CA THR A 23 -4.91 -4.41 16.54
C THR A 23 -3.49 -4.19 16.06
N TYR A 24 -3.28 -3.13 15.31
CA TYR A 24 -1.99 -2.67 14.80
C TYR A 24 -1.50 -1.48 15.63
N LEU A 25 -0.20 -1.36 15.80
CA LEU A 25 0.42 -0.21 16.46
C LEU A 25 1.09 0.67 15.42
N LEU A 26 0.89 1.98 15.51
CA LEU A 26 1.64 2.97 14.73
C LEU A 26 2.26 3.99 15.69
N PRO A 27 3.60 3.99 15.87
CA PRO A 27 4.27 4.94 16.74
C PRO A 27 4.04 6.39 16.29
N TYR A 28 3.95 7.31 17.24
CA TYR A 28 3.80 8.74 16.98
C TYR A 28 4.94 9.31 16.12
N ALA A 29 6.13 8.72 16.22
CA ALA A 29 7.28 9.10 15.40
C ALA A 29 7.11 8.81 13.89
N GLN A 30 6.07 8.08 13.50
CA GLN A 30 5.79 7.73 12.09
C GLN A 30 4.73 8.63 11.44
N VAL A 31 4.27 9.64 12.15
CA VAL A 31 3.21 10.54 11.65
C VAL A 31 3.63 12.01 11.77
N GLU A 32 3.04 12.84 10.92
CA GLU A 32 3.23 14.28 10.91
C GLU A 32 1.86 14.97 10.89
N PRO A 33 1.59 15.94 11.80
CA PRO A 33 2.48 16.42 12.87
C PRO A 33 2.71 15.37 13.95
N THR A 34 3.94 15.28 14.46
CA THR A 34 4.34 14.27 15.45
C THR A 34 3.84 14.63 16.85
N PRO A 35 3.00 13.81 17.50
CA PRO A 35 2.62 14.04 18.90
C PRO A 35 3.82 13.94 19.86
N THR A 36 3.94 14.92 20.75
CA THR A 36 5.00 14.98 21.76
C THR A 36 4.41 15.03 23.18
N PRO A 37 5.21 14.96 24.25
CA PRO A 37 4.71 15.16 25.61
C PRO A 37 4.07 16.54 25.84
N ASP A 38 4.55 17.57 25.12
CA ASP A 38 4.07 18.96 25.21
C ASP A 38 2.96 19.26 24.19
N GLU A 39 2.82 18.43 23.18
CA GLU A 39 1.80 18.48 22.09
C GLU A 39 1.09 17.15 21.98
N ARG A 40 0.19 16.87 22.89
CA ARG A 40 -0.51 15.58 22.97
C ARG A 40 -1.63 15.48 21.96
N VAL A 41 -2.01 14.25 21.65
CA VAL A 41 -3.23 13.98 20.90
C VAL A 41 -4.42 14.34 21.77
N ARG A 42 -5.16 15.36 21.35
CA ARG A 42 -6.42 15.82 21.95
C ARG A 42 -7.59 14.94 21.51
N ARG A 43 -7.62 14.58 20.24
CA ARG A 43 -8.69 13.79 19.63
C ARG A 43 -8.13 12.87 18.56
N VAL A 44 -8.70 11.69 18.44
CA VAL A 44 -8.44 10.75 17.33
C VAL A 44 -9.75 10.05 16.98
N TYR A 45 -10.01 9.88 15.68
CA TYR A 45 -11.24 9.25 15.19
C TYR A 45 -11.02 8.59 13.84
N VAL A 46 -11.84 7.56 13.58
CA VAL A 46 -11.87 6.90 12.27
C VAL A 46 -12.50 7.86 11.27
N ASP A 47 -11.83 8.07 10.15
CA ASP A 47 -12.25 9.01 9.14
C ASP A 47 -13.27 8.36 8.19
N GLU A 48 -14.51 8.83 8.25
CA GLU A 48 -15.60 8.35 7.39
C GLU A 48 -15.45 8.85 5.94
N GLU A 49 -14.85 10.03 5.73
CA GLU A 49 -14.59 10.59 4.39
C GLU A 49 -13.54 9.77 3.64
N LEU A 50 -12.59 9.16 4.36
CA LEU A 50 -11.66 8.18 3.83
C LEU A 50 -12.26 6.75 3.76
N GLY A 51 -13.59 6.62 3.77
CA GLY A 51 -14.26 5.34 3.69
C GLY A 51 -13.94 4.38 4.84
N ARG A 52 -13.52 4.91 6.01
CA ARG A 52 -12.98 4.20 7.17
C ARG A 52 -11.67 3.46 6.90
N GLU A 53 -10.93 3.85 5.87
CA GLU A 53 -9.60 3.31 5.55
C GLU A 53 -8.47 4.24 6.01
N GLY A 54 -8.80 5.23 6.83
CA GLY A 54 -7.91 6.14 7.50
C GLY A 54 -8.45 6.60 8.85
N PHE A 55 -7.62 7.29 9.60
CA PHE A 55 -7.99 8.00 10.82
C PHE A 55 -7.35 9.37 10.85
N THR A 56 -8.01 10.30 11.51
CA THR A 56 -7.53 11.66 11.73
C THR A 56 -7.31 11.89 13.21
N TYR A 57 -6.26 12.60 13.55
CA TYR A 57 -5.94 13.02 14.92
C TYR A 57 -5.68 14.52 14.97
N GLU A 58 -6.01 15.10 16.09
CA GLU A 58 -5.84 16.52 16.40
C GLU A 58 -4.94 16.67 17.64
N LEU A 59 -3.95 17.52 17.58
CA LEU A 59 -3.09 17.88 18.70
C LEU A 59 -3.71 18.98 19.57
N GLU A 60 -3.17 19.21 20.77
CA GLU A 60 -3.64 20.26 21.67
C GLU A 60 -3.54 21.67 21.07
N SER A 61 -2.57 21.91 20.18
CA SER A 61 -2.41 23.15 19.41
C SER A 61 -3.50 23.36 18.34
N GLY A 62 -4.27 22.32 18.00
CA GLY A 62 -5.22 22.31 16.88
C GLY A 62 -4.59 21.87 15.56
N ALA A 63 -3.31 21.50 15.53
CA ALA A 63 -2.72 20.89 14.35
C ALA A 63 -3.32 19.51 14.12
N GLU A 64 -3.64 19.20 12.86
CA GLU A 64 -4.26 17.92 12.47
C GLU A 64 -3.34 17.10 11.57
N GLY A 65 -3.43 15.79 11.70
CA GLY A 65 -2.81 14.83 10.80
C GLY A 65 -3.78 13.70 10.45
N SER A 66 -3.65 13.18 9.24
CA SER A 66 -4.43 12.03 8.78
C SER A 66 -3.51 10.91 8.37
N VAL A 67 -3.91 9.68 8.68
CA VAL A 67 -3.13 8.47 8.39
C VAL A 67 -4.03 7.47 7.67
N HIS A 68 -3.58 7.03 6.49
CA HIS A 68 -4.24 5.95 5.77
C HIS A 68 -3.81 4.58 6.33
N MET A 69 -4.71 3.59 6.27
CA MET A 69 -4.45 2.24 6.78
C MET A 69 -3.24 1.56 6.12
N ASP A 70 -2.93 1.92 4.88
CA ASP A 70 -1.77 1.37 4.17
C ASP A 70 -0.46 1.68 4.91
N ALA A 71 -0.28 2.91 5.42
CA ALA A 71 0.90 3.27 6.21
C ALA A 71 1.01 2.44 7.51
N VAL A 72 -0.13 2.13 8.12
CA VAL A 72 -0.18 1.26 9.32
C VAL A 72 0.23 -0.16 8.98
N LEU A 73 -0.25 -0.70 7.85
CA LEU A 73 0.07 -2.05 7.38
C LEU A 73 1.53 -2.17 6.96
N GLU A 74 2.06 -1.17 6.25
CA GLU A 74 3.47 -1.09 5.86
C GLU A 74 4.38 -1.08 7.08
N TYR A 75 4.07 -0.24 8.07
CA TYR A 75 4.86 -0.19 9.31
C TYR A 75 4.87 -1.55 10.05
N ASN A 76 3.74 -2.24 10.06
CA ASN A 76 3.60 -3.53 10.74
C ASN A 76 4.04 -4.73 9.88
N ASP A 77 4.60 -4.50 8.69
CA ASP A 77 5.02 -5.56 7.74
C ASP A 77 3.89 -6.58 7.46
N ASP A 78 2.64 -6.12 7.28
CA ASP A 78 1.52 -7.01 6.98
C ASP A 78 1.76 -7.77 5.67
N PRO A 79 1.87 -9.12 5.70
CA PRO A 79 2.27 -9.88 4.52
C PRO A 79 1.28 -9.76 3.35
N GLY A 80 0.00 -9.61 3.62
CA GLY A 80 -1.03 -9.45 2.60
C GLY A 80 -0.89 -8.11 1.90
N HIS A 81 -0.71 -7.04 2.67
CA HIS A 81 -0.50 -5.70 2.13
C HIS A 81 0.79 -5.62 1.29
N LEU A 82 1.89 -6.21 1.77
CA LEU A 82 3.16 -6.23 1.02
C LEU A 82 3.04 -7.00 -0.31
N ALA A 83 2.27 -8.09 -0.33
CA ALA A 83 1.99 -8.83 -1.56
C ALA A 83 1.14 -8.00 -2.54
N ASP A 84 0.11 -7.30 -2.05
CA ASP A 84 -0.73 -6.40 -2.85
C ASP A 84 0.10 -5.23 -3.41
N LEU A 85 0.99 -4.65 -2.61
CA LEU A 85 1.90 -3.60 -3.05
C LEU A 85 2.84 -4.05 -4.18
N MET A 86 3.34 -5.29 -4.11
CA MET A 86 4.14 -5.88 -5.19
C MET A 86 3.31 -6.00 -6.48
N ILE A 87 2.08 -6.49 -6.41
CA ILE A 87 1.17 -6.58 -7.57
C ILE A 87 0.86 -5.20 -8.14
N TYR A 88 0.60 -4.21 -7.29
CA TYR A 88 0.41 -2.82 -7.70
C TYR A 88 1.60 -2.30 -8.52
N ARG A 89 2.82 -2.46 -8.03
CA ARG A 89 4.05 -2.01 -8.72
C ARG A 89 4.24 -2.68 -10.07
N LEU A 90 4.04 -3.99 -10.15
CA LEU A 90 4.08 -4.70 -11.43
C LEU A 90 3.02 -4.19 -12.40
N THR A 91 1.87 -3.78 -11.90
CA THR A 91 0.78 -3.22 -12.72
C THR A 91 1.15 -1.85 -13.27
N VAL A 92 1.66 -0.95 -12.43
CA VAL A 92 2.10 0.39 -12.86
C VAL A 92 3.23 0.27 -13.89
N GLU A 93 4.20 -0.63 -13.66
CA GLU A 93 5.26 -0.87 -14.63
C GLU A 93 4.70 -1.38 -15.97
N ALA A 94 3.74 -2.30 -15.94
CA ALA A 94 3.10 -2.81 -17.16
C ALA A 94 2.31 -1.72 -17.90
N GLN A 95 1.66 -0.79 -17.20
CA GLN A 95 1.00 0.37 -17.81
C GLN A 95 2.02 1.26 -18.51
N ASN A 96 3.11 1.64 -17.83
CA ASN A 96 4.17 2.48 -18.41
C ASN A 96 4.79 1.83 -19.66
N ARG A 97 5.10 0.52 -19.59
CA ARG A 97 5.65 -0.20 -20.73
C ARG A 97 4.68 -0.34 -21.89
N LEU A 98 3.39 -0.43 -21.62
CA LEU A 98 2.37 -0.48 -22.68
C LEU A 98 2.25 0.87 -23.39
N GLU A 99 2.35 2.00 -22.69
CA GLU A 99 2.33 3.34 -23.27
C GLU A 99 3.50 3.55 -24.22
N ASP A 100 4.68 3.04 -23.89
CA ASP A 100 5.90 3.15 -24.71
C ASP A 100 6.00 2.04 -25.78
N SER A 101 5.08 1.06 -25.79
CA SER A 101 5.15 -0.11 -26.65
C SER A 101 4.70 0.20 -28.08
N PRO A 102 5.39 -0.32 -29.11
CA PRO A 102 4.89 -0.27 -30.48
C PRO A 102 3.68 -1.20 -30.72
N LEU A 103 3.36 -2.08 -29.77
CA LEU A 103 2.26 -3.03 -29.86
C LEU A 103 0.94 -2.36 -29.48
N SER A 104 -0.10 -2.58 -30.28
CA SER A 104 -1.45 -2.19 -29.86
C SER A 104 -1.97 -3.07 -28.71
N THR A 105 -2.90 -2.54 -27.90
CA THR A 105 -3.55 -3.33 -26.82
C THR A 105 -4.19 -4.62 -27.34
N ARG A 106 -4.74 -4.61 -28.56
CA ARG A 106 -5.30 -5.82 -29.20
C ARG A 106 -4.22 -6.85 -29.50
N GLU A 107 -3.07 -6.41 -29.99
CA GLU A 107 -1.94 -7.31 -30.25
C GLU A 107 -1.36 -7.87 -28.98
N VAL A 108 -1.24 -7.08 -27.92
CA VAL A 108 -0.80 -7.54 -26.60
C VAL A 108 -1.78 -8.61 -26.06
N ALA A 109 -3.09 -8.34 -26.10
CA ALA A 109 -4.11 -9.32 -25.67
C ALA A 109 -4.02 -10.62 -26.48
N ARG A 110 -3.85 -10.53 -27.80
CA ARG A 110 -3.67 -11.69 -28.67
C ARG A 110 -2.45 -12.52 -28.31
N ARG A 111 -1.28 -11.89 -28.09
CA ARG A 111 -0.04 -12.57 -27.68
C ARG A 111 -0.15 -13.19 -26.31
N LEU A 112 -0.86 -12.52 -25.41
CA LEU A 112 -1.13 -13.04 -24.06
C LEU A 112 -2.13 -14.21 -24.04
N GLY A 113 -2.81 -14.46 -25.18
CA GLY A 113 -3.85 -15.49 -25.28
C GLY A 113 -5.11 -15.17 -24.49
N THR A 114 -5.46 -13.87 -24.37
CA THR A 114 -6.58 -13.39 -23.56
C THR A 114 -7.47 -12.41 -24.32
N SER A 115 -8.64 -12.08 -23.76
CA SER A 115 -9.51 -11.03 -24.29
C SER A 115 -9.01 -9.63 -23.92
N LEU A 116 -9.44 -8.63 -24.68
CA LEU A 116 -9.14 -7.24 -24.39
C LEU A 116 -9.67 -6.82 -23.01
N SER A 117 -10.86 -7.29 -22.63
CA SER A 117 -11.43 -7.04 -21.30
C SER A 117 -10.58 -7.61 -20.17
N GLN A 118 -10.02 -8.81 -20.36
CA GLN A 118 -9.11 -9.41 -19.37
C GLN A 118 -7.78 -8.64 -19.31
N LEU A 119 -7.25 -8.16 -20.43
CA LEU A 119 -6.06 -7.32 -20.43
C LEU A 119 -6.30 -6.04 -19.60
N TYR A 120 -7.42 -5.36 -19.79
CA TYR A 120 -7.75 -4.18 -18.98
C TYR A 120 -7.86 -4.50 -17.48
N ARG A 121 -8.39 -5.67 -17.12
CA ARG A 121 -8.42 -6.13 -15.72
C ARG A 121 -7.02 -6.41 -15.16
N LEU A 122 -6.08 -6.87 -15.98
CA LEU A 122 -4.67 -7.01 -15.57
C LEU A 122 -3.99 -5.65 -15.39
N LEU A 123 -4.36 -4.67 -16.17
CA LEU A 123 -3.83 -3.31 -16.11
C LEU A 123 -4.51 -2.42 -15.05
N ASP A 124 -5.59 -2.88 -14.42
CA ASP A 124 -6.28 -2.14 -13.36
C ASP A 124 -5.47 -2.21 -12.05
N PRO A 125 -4.90 -1.10 -11.55
CA PRO A 125 -4.09 -1.09 -10.34
C PRO A 125 -4.88 -1.37 -9.06
N THR A 126 -6.22 -1.26 -9.10
CA THR A 126 -7.10 -1.59 -7.96
C THR A 126 -7.45 -3.07 -7.88
N ASN A 127 -7.15 -3.85 -8.91
CA ASN A 127 -7.38 -5.28 -8.95
C ASN A 127 -6.16 -6.06 -8.43
N TYR A 128 -6.20 -6.50 -7.18
CA TYR A 128 -5.14 -7.31 -6.54
C TYR A 128 -5.30 -8.82 -6.74
N ARG A 129 -6.36 -9.29 -7.42
CA ARG A 129 -6.62 -10.73 -7.63
C ARG A 129 -5.84 -11.35 -8.80
N LYS A 130 -4.95 -10.61 -9.42
CA LYS A 130 -4.06 -11.10 -10.46
C LYS A 130 -2.81 -11.76 -9.86
N SER A 131 -2.27 -12.75 -10.56
CA SER A 131 -1.06 -13.44 -10.11
C SER A 131 0.21 -12.79 -10.63
N VAL A 132 1.33 -13.00 -9.92
CA VAL A 132 2.68 -12.61 -10.40
C VAL A 132 2.96 -13.22 -11.77
N ARG A 133 2.54 -14.48 -12.01
CA ARG A 133 2.70 -15.14 -13.32
C ARG A 133 2.01 -14.37 -14.44
N GLN A 134 0.78 -13.91 -14.23
CA GLN A 134 0.05 -13.12 -15.23
C GLN A 134 0.77 -11.81 -15.53
N MET A 135 1.24 -11.12 -14.49
CA MET A 135 1.96 -9.85 -14.63
C MET A 135 3.32 -10.04 -15.32
N ALA A 136 4.08 -11.07 -14.94
CA ALA A 136 5.34 -11.41 -15.60
C ALA A 136 5.12 -11.72 -17.09
N SER A 137 4.12 -12.54 -17.44
CA SER A 137 3.80 -12.85 -18.84
C SER A 137 3.46 -11.60 -19.65
N LEU A 138 2.70 -10.66 -19.07
CA LEU A 138 2.39 -9.39 -19.72
C LEU A 138 3.67 -8.56 -19.96
N LEU A 139 4.52 -8.44 -18.95
CA LEU A 139 5.78 -7.69 -19.05
C LEU A 139 6.73 -8.30 -20.08
N TYR A 140 6.84 -9.62 -20.18
CA TYR A 140 7.63 -10.29 -21.24
C TYR A 140 7.11 -9.96 -22.65
N ILE A 141 5.79 -9.92 -22.84
CA ILE A 141 5.18 -9.55 -24.13
C ILE A 141 5.51 -8.08 -24.47
N LEU A 142 5.60 -7.22 -23.46
CA LEU A 142 5.99 -5.82 -23.58
C LEU A 142 7.51 -5.62 -23.73
N GLY A 143 8.29 -6.70 -23.84
CA GLY A 143 9.72 -6.67 -24.09
C GLY A 143 10.59 -6.47 -22.85
N CYS A 144 10.04 -6.75 -21.66
CA CYS A 144 10.77 -6.64 -20.39
C CYS A 144 11.25 -8.00 -19.92
N ASP A 145 12.46 -8.06 -19.37
CA ASP A 145 12.90 -9.18 -18.53
C ASP A 145 12.46 -8.94 -17.10
N VAL A 146 11.92 -9.98 -16.46
CA VAL A 146 11.44 -9.92 -15.08
C VAL A 146 12.33 -10.82 -14.22
N GLU A 147 13.07 -10.21 -13.30
CA GLU A 147 13.88 -10.92 -12.32
C GLU A 147 13.25 -10.84 -10.94
N VAL A 148 13.30 -11.93 -10.19
CA VAL A 148 12.85 -11.98 -8.79
C VAL A 148 14.07 -12.13 -7.89
N ARG A 149 14.29 -11.13 -7.04
CA ARG A 149 15.34 -11.16 -6.03
C ARG A 149 14.74 -11.33 -4.64
N VAL A 150 15.14 -12.37 -3.94
CA VAL A 150 14.77 -12.62 -2.55
C VAL A 150 15.94 -12.28 -1.66
N THR A 151 15.72 -11.42 -0.68
CA THR A 151 16.74 -11.01 0.30
C THR A 151 16.21 -11.17 1.71
N ASP A 152 17.12 -11.39 2.67
CA ASP A 152 16.74 -11.40 4.07
C ASP A 152 16.28 -10.03 4.55
N ARG A 153 15.34 -10.00 5.47
CA ARG A 153 14.90 -8.77 6.11
C ARG A 153 15.99 -8.24 7.04
N LYS A 154 16.36 -6.97 6.86
CA LYS A 154 17.19 -6.28 7.85
C LYS A 154 16.32 -5.86 9.03
N ALA A 155 16.68 -6.25 10.24
CA ALA A 155 15.96 -5.85 11.45
C ALA A 155 15.94 -4.31 11.59
N GLY A 156 14.75 -3.72 11.78
CA GLY A 156 14.58 -2.30 12.05
C GLY A 156 14.43 -1.37 10.85
N GLU A 157 14.45 -1.86 9.62
CA GLU A 157 14.23 -1.05 8.42
C GLU A 157 12.77 -1.12 7.96
N PRO A 158 12.04 0.00 7.83
CA PRO A 158 10.66 0.01 7.33
C PRO A 158 10.55 -0.59 5.93
N ALA A 159 9.43 -1.27 5.64
CA ALA A 159 9.20 -1.93 4.35
C ALA A 159 9.34 -0.98 3.15
N VAL A 160 8.92 0.28 3.29
CA VAL A 160 8.95 1.29 2.23
C VAL A 160 10.37 1.61 1.77
N GLN A 161 11.35 1.73 2.68
CA GLN A 161 12.73 2.02 2.31
C GLN A 161 13.41 0.84 1.60
N ARG A 162 13.02 -0.39 1.95
CA ARG A 162 13.56 -1.63 1.34
C ARG A 162 13.13 -1.85 -0.10
N LEU A 163 11.99 -1.31 -0.47
CA LEU A 163 11.40 -1.48 -1.81
C LEU A 163 11.83 -0.37 -2.80
N ALA A 164 12.54 0.65 -2.32
CA ALA A 164 13.09 1.76 -3.13
C ALA A 164 14.56 1.54 -3.55
N SER A 165 15.19 0.47 -3.07
CA SER A 165 16.58 0.07 -3.38
C SER A 165 16.60 -1.06 -4.41
#